data_29f4437850495a0261b9feda2607e1b0
#
_entry.id   29f4437850495a0261b9feda2607e1b0
#
_cell.length_a   1.000
_cell.length_b   1.000
_cell.length_c   1.000
_cell.angle_alpha   90.00
_cell.angle_beta   90.00
_cell.angle_gamma   90.00
#
_symmetry.space_group_name_H-M   'P 1'
#
loop_
_entity.id
_entity.type
_entity.pdbx_description
1 polymer ?
#
loop_
_entity_poly.entity_id
_entity_poly.type
_entity_poly.pdbx_seq_one_letter_code
_entity_poly.pdbx_strand_id
1 'polypeptide(L)'
;MPAKKISLDPVSHLTADAIGKPGERVFYIQGIKENQLVTLIIEKVQLQSLIVGIEEFSEEIMQQYPKLSVVTGEYVESEMHIQSPFKADFRVGDIGLTYDQERDLVFLIIKEIVIEIPEGKEESVARLWCTRLQLLKFAKWAKEVASKGRPICPQCQQPMEPEGHFCPKKNGHKH
;
A
#
# COMPACT_ATOMS: atom_id res chain seq x y z
N MET A 1 -0.21 -8.63 -23.01
CA MET A 1 -1.18 -9.32 -22.17
C MET A 1 -2.50 -8.56 -22.13
N PRO A 2 -3.65 -9.24 -22.07
CA PRO A 2 -4.92 -8.56 -21.97
C PRO A 2 -5.03 -7.80 -20.64
N ALA A 3 -5.79 -6.71 -20.65
CA ALA A 3 -6.08 -5.95 -19.42
C ALA A 3 -6.83 -6.82 -18.41
N LYS A 4 -6.46 -6.71 -17.15
CA LYS A 4 -7.12 -7.41 -16.06
C LYS A 4 -8.16 -6.50 -15.40
N LYS A 5 -9.37 -6.95 -15.29
CA LYS A 5 -10.45 -6.28 -14.57
C LYS A 5 -10.79 -7.12 -13.35
N ILE A 6 -10.29 -6.70 -12.19
CA ILE A 6 -10.41 -7.42 -10.94
C ILE A 6 -11.39 -6.67 -10.04
N SER A 7 -12.32 -7.39 -9.41
CA SER A 7 -13.25 -6.80 -8.45
C SER A 7 -13.39 -7.72 -7.24
N LEU A 8 -13.07 -7.23 -6.06
CA LEU A 8 -13.26 -7.92 -4.78
C LEU A 8 -14.21 -7.11 -3.92
N ASP A 9 -15.43 -7.58 -3.76
CA ASP A 9 -16.50 -6.85 -3.08
C ASP A 9 -17.27 -7.74 -2.09
N PRO A 10 -17.04 -7.59 -0.78
CA PRO A 10 -15.90 -6.91 -0.17
C PRO A 10 -14.69 -7.85 -0.05
N VAL A 11 -13.52 -7.26 0.20
CA VAL A 11 -12.34 -8.06 0.54
C VAL A 11 -12.53 -8.73 1.91
N SER A 12 -12.02 -9.93 2.06
CA SER A 12 -11.88 -10.57 3.38
C SER A 12 -10.60 -10.11 4.08
N HIS A 13 -9.59 -9.71 3.30
CA HIS A 13 -8.31 -9.21 3.81
C HIS A 13 -7.68 -8.22 2.84
N LEU A 14 -7.08 -7.17 3.39
CA LEU A 14 -6.35 -6.15 2.63
C LEU A 14 -5.05 -5.86 3.36
N THR A 15 -3.93 -5.98 2.68
CA THR A 15 -2.62 -5.76 3.30
C THR A 15 -1.58 -5.23 2.31
N ALA A 16 -0.46 -4.81 2.86
CA ALA A 16 0.74 -4.47 2.12
C ALA A 16 1.93 -5.21 2.72
N ASP A 17 2.97 -5.39 1.94
CA ASP A 17 4.21 -5.99 2.44
C ASP A 17 5.37 -5.58 1.55
N ALA A 18 6.58 -5.92 1.97
CA ALA A 18 7.79 -5.71 1.20
C ALA A 18 8.64 -6.97 1.22
N ILE A 19 9.15 -7.35 0.07
CA ILE A 19 9.99 -8.52 -0.09
C ILE A 19 11.36 -8.09 -0.62
N GLY A 20 12.40 -8.63 -0.04
CA GLY A 20 13.78 -8.35 -0.39
C GLY A 20 14.57 -7.70 0.74
N LYS A 21 15.85 -7.46 0.49
CA LYS A 21 16.76 -6.81 1.44
C LYS A 21 16.53 -5.30 1.47
N PRO A 22 16.84 -4.61 2.58
CA PRO A 22 16.79 -3.15 2.62
C PRO A 22 17.53 -2.52 1.43
N GLY A 23 16.86 -1.60 0.73
CA GLY A 23 17.37 -0.97 -0.49
C GLY A 23 17.04 -1.71 -1.78
N GLU A 24 16.61 -2.96 -1.71
CA GLU A 24 16.23 -3.78 -2.86
C GLU A 24 14.80 -4.34 -2.72
N ARG A 25 14.02 -3.78 -1.79
CA ARG A 25 12.67 -4.28 -1.51
C ARG A 25 11.68 -3.91 -2.60
N VAL A 26 10.82 -4.86 -2.92
CA VAL A 26 9.64 -4.64 -3.75
C VAL A 26 8.43 -4.57 -2.84
N PHE A 27 7.64 -3.53 -2.98
CA PHE A 27 6.44 -3.31 -2.18
C PHE A 27 5.21 -3.82 -2.91
N TYR A 28 4.30 -4.43 -2.17
CA TYR A 28 3.08 -5.03 -2.70
C TYR A 28 1.85 -4.57 -1.94
N ILE A 29 0.75 -4.48 -2.65
CA ILE A 29 -0.61 -4.44 -2.07
C ILE A 29 -1.26 -5.77 -2.42
N GLN A 30 -1.95 -6.37 -1.46
CA GLN A 30 -2.65 -7.64 -1.68
C GLN A 30 -4.06 -7.57 -1.11
N GLY A 31 -5.03 -7.94 -1.94
CA GLY A 31 -6.42 -8.10 -1.54
C GLY A 31 -6.85 -9.55 -1.73
N ILE A 32 -7.65 -10.05 -0.80
CA ILE A 32 -8.13 -11.43 -0.81
C ILE A 32 -9.63 -11.43 -0.60
N LYS A 33 -10.33 -12.24 -1.38
CA LYS A 33 -11.73 -12.59 -1.14
C LYS A 33 -11.92 -14.04 -1.51
N GLU A 34 -12.23 -14.89 -0.51
CA GLU A 34 -12.37 -16.34 -0.71
C GLU A 34 -11.10 -16.91 -1.36
N ASN A 35 -11.21 -17.47 -2.56
CA ASN A 35 -10.10 -18.04 -3.32
C ASN A 35 -9.47 -17.05 -4.31
N GLN A 36 -9.97 -15.82 -4.35
CA GLN A 36 -9.44 -14.78 -5.23
C GLN A 36 -8.37 -13.97 -4.52
N LEU A 37 -7.23 -13.85 -5.17
CA LEU A 37 -6.08 -13.12 -4.69
C LEU A 37 -5.67 -12.11 -5.75
N VAL A 38 -5.55 -10.84 -5.38
CA VAL A 38 -4.95 -9.81 -6.23
C VAL A 38 -3.67 -9.32 -5.57
N THR A 39 -2.59 -9.29 -6.31
CA THR A 39 -1.28 -8.80 -5.85
C THR A 39 -0.80 -7.74 -6.83
N LEU A 40 -0.49 -6.56 -6.30
CA LEU A 40 -0.08 -5.39 -7.08
C LEU A 40 1.28 -4.91 -6.60
N ILE A 41 2.15 -4.51 -7.53
CA ILE A 41 3.42 -3.86 -7.18
C ILE A 41 3.18 -2.36 -7.05
N ILE A 42 3.69 -1.77 -5.99
CA ILE A 42 3.60 -0.33 -5.72
C ILE A 42 4.97 0.23 -5.36
N GLU A 43 5.26 1.44 -5.80
CA GLU A 43 6.48 2.13 -5.40
C GLU A 43 6.36 2.63 -3.96
N LYS A 44 7.49 2.69 -3.24
CA LYS A 44 7.51 3.15 -1.83
C LYS A 44 6.86 4.52 -1.67
N VAL A 45 7.18 5.46 -2.56
CA VAL A 45 6.63 6.82 -2.53
C VAL A 45 5.11 6.82 -2.71
N GLN A 46 4.60 5.98 -3.62
CA GLN A 46 3.16 5.81 -3.82
C GLN A 46 2.49 5.23 -2.58
N LEU A 47 3.11 4.23 -1.95
CA LEU A 47 2.59 3.61 -0.72
C LEU A 47 2.53 4.64 0.42
N GLN A 48 3.58 5.44 0.60
CA GLN A 48 3.62 6.51 1.59
C GLN A 48 2.53 7.56 1.35
N SER A 49 2.33 7.97 0.10
CA SER A 49 1.26 8.89 -0.28
C SER A 49 -0.13 8.30 -0.03
N LEU A 50 -0.30 7.01 -0.31
CA LEU A 50 -1.56 6.30 -0.05
C LEU A 50 -1.88 6.27 1.45
N ILE A 51 -0.88 6.00 2.29
CA ILE A 51 -1.04 5.99 3.75
C ILE A 51 -1.57 7.35 4.25
N VAL A 52 -0.93 8.44 3.83
CA VAL A 52 -1.37 9.80 4.18
C VAL A 52 -2.79 10.06 3.67
N GLY A 53 -3.06 9.68 2.43
CA GLY A 53 -4.38 9.82 1.82
C GLY A 53 -5.47 9.07 2.58
N ILE A 54 -5.17 7.86 3.06
CA ILE A 54 -6.10 7.06 3.87
C ILE A 54 -6.37 7.73 5.22
N GLU A 55 -5.33 8.23 5.89
CA GLU A 55 -5.48 8.91 7.18
C GLU A 55 -6.38 10.14 7.05
N GLU A 56 -6.12 10.99 6.05
CA GLU A 56 -6.94 12.17 5.77
C GLU A 56 -8.38 11.80 5.38
N PHE A 57 -8.54 10.81 4.52
CA PHE A 57 -9.84 10.33 4.07
C PHE A 57 -10.68 9.78 5.23
N SER A 58 -10.04 9.04 6.14
CA SER A 58 -10.71 8.49 7.32
C SER A 58 -11.19 9.59 8.26
N GLU A 59 -10.40 10.65 8.44
CA GLU A 59 -10.80 11.82 9.22
C GLU A 59 -11.98 12.55 8.56
N GLU A 60 -11.95 12.74 7.26
CA GLU A 60 -13.04 13.37 6.49
C GLU A 60 -14.36 12.60 6.64
N ILE A 61 -14.31 11.26 6.58
CA ILE A 61 -15.50 10.42 6.81
C ILE A 61 -16.07 10.68 8.19
N MET A 62 -15.25 10.72 9.23
CA MET A 62 -15.69 10.93 10.60
C MET A 62 -16.24 12.35 10.81
N GLN A 63 -15.69 13.35 10.14
CA GLN A 63 -16.21 14.73 10.18
C GLN A 63 -17.57 14.84 9.49
N GLN A 64 -17.71 14.17 8.35
CA GLN A 64 -18.97 14.20 7.58
C GLN A 64 -20.06 13.33 8.20
N TYR A 65 -19.68 12.23 8.85
CA TYR A 65 -20.60 11.27 9.46
C TYR A 65 -20.23 11.02 10.94
N PRO A 66 -20.43 12.00 11.83
CA PRO A 66 -19.93 11.91 13.21
C PRO A 66 -20.64 10.84 14.07
N LYS A 67 -21.75 10.26 13.57
CA LYS A 67 -22.47 9.19 14.27
C LYS A 67 -21.87 7.79 14.01
N LEU A 68 -20.93 7.66 13.08
CA LEU A 68 -20.28 6.40 12.84
C LEU A 68 -19.43 5.99 14.04
N SER A 69 -19.33 4.67 14.26
CA SER A 69 -18.44 4.12 15.29
C SER A 69 -16.99 4.46 14.96
N VAL A 70 -16.21 4.78 15.99
CA VAL A 70 -14.78 5.03 15.86
C VAL A 70 -14.05 3.70 15.68
N VAL A 71 -13.17 3.63 14.67
CA VAL A 71 -12.30 2.47 14.43
C VAL A 71 -10.85 2.89 14.58
N THR A 72 -10.02 2.05 15.19
CA THR A 72 -8.63 2.39 15.52
C THR A 72 -7.59 1.73 14.60
N GLY A 73 -7.99 0.71 13.87
CA GLY A 73 -7.10 0.01 12.92
C GLY A 73 -5.99 -0.80 13.56
N GLU A 74 -6.16 -1.25 14.79
CA GLU A 74 -5.19 -2.12 15.44
C GLU A 74 -5.15 -3.48 14.74
N TYR A 75 -3.94 -4.01 14.57
CA TYR A 75 -3.70 -5.23 13.79
C TYR A 75 -2.79 -6.20 14.54
N VAL A 76 -2.83 -7.47 14.10
CA VAL A 76 -1.90 -8.51 14.54
C VAL A 76 -0.91 -8.73 13.41
N GLU A 77 0.38 -8.49 13.65
CA GLU A 77 1.42 -8.53 12.61
C GLU A 77 1.44 -9.84 11.84
N SER A 78 1.32 -10.99 12.53
CA SER A 78 1.33 -12.30 11.89
C SER A 78 0.23 -12.52 10.85
N GLU A 79 -0.84 -11.73 10.92
CA GLU A 79 -1.97 -11.80 9.98
C GLU A 79 -1.82 -10.85 8.79
N MET A 80 -0.81 -9.97 8.82
CA MET A 80 -0.68 -8.88 7.85
C MET A 80 0.30 -9.17 6.72
N HIS A 81 1.07 -10.24 6.78
CA HIS A 81 2.00 -10.58 5.70
C HIS A 81 1.25 -11.10 4.47
N ILE A 82 1.79 -10.75 3.30
CA ILE A 82 1.20 -11.22 2.03
C ILE A 82 1.38 -12.73 1.88
N GLN A 83 0.47 -13.32 1.14
CA GLN A 83 0.44 -14.75 0.87
C GLN A 83 0.97 -15.04 -0.53
N SER A 84 1.65 -16.18 -0.68
CA SER A 84 2.06 -16.68 -2.00
C SER A 84 0.83 -17.14 -2.81
N PRO A 85 0.87 -17.07 -4.14
CA PRO A 85 2.02 -16.68 -4.95
C PRO A 85 2.23 -15.15 -4.95
N PHE A 86 3.49 -14.73 -5.05
CA PHE A 86 3.86 -13.30 -5.11
C PHE A 86 3.91 -12.75 -6.54
N LYS A 87 3.18 -13.35 -7.42
CA LYS A 87 3.09 -12.91 -8.81
C LYS A 87 2.15 -11.71 -8.90
N ALA A 88 2.70 -10.57 -9.29
CA ALA A 88 1.91 -9.35 -9.44
C ALA A 88 1.00 -9.42 -10.66
N ASP A 89 -0.23 -8.94 -10.48
CA ASP A 89 -1.19 -8.76 -11.56
C ASP A 89 -0.81 -7.57 -12.43
N PHE A 90 -0.43 -6.45 -11.80
CA PHE A 90 0.09 -5.27 -12.50
C PHE A 90 0.81 -4.33 -11.52
N ARG A 91 1.44 -3.28 -12.07
CA ARG A 91 2.03 -2.18 -11.30
C ARG A 91 1.02 -1.06 -11.11
N VAL A 92 0.98 -0.52 -9.90
CA VAL A 92 0.07 0.55 -9.52
C VAL A 92 0.45 1.86 -10.22
N GLY A 93 -0.53 2.47 -10.86
CA GLY A 93 -0.48 3.86 -11.33
C GLY A 93 -1.27 4.76 -10.39
N ASP A 94 -2.54 5.01 -10.71
CA ASP A 94 -3.40 5.87 -9.91
C ASP A 94 -4.25 5.07 -8.92
N ILE A 95 -4.52 5.67 -7.76
CA ILE A 95 -5.40 5.11 -6.74
C ILE A 95 -6.44 6.15 -6.36
N GLY A 96 -7.72 5.76 -6.39
CA GLY A 96 -8.83 6.57 -5.90
C GLY A 96 -9.51 5.93 -4.71
N LEU A 97 -10.04 6.77 -3.81
CA LEU A 97 -10.80 6.36 -2.63
C LEU A 97 -12.18 7.02 -2.66
N THR A 98 -13.23 6.22 -2.42
CA THR A 98 -14.61 6.70 -2.30
C THR A 98 -15.29 5.99 -1.14
N TYR A 99 -16.15 6.69 -0.41
CA TYR A 99 -16.90 6.11 0.69
C TYR A 99 -18.36 5.89 0.30
N ASP A 100 -18.83 4.66 0.52
CA ASP A 100 -20.23 4.27 0.35
C ASP A 100 -20.90 4.27 1.73
N GLN A 101 -21.70 5.31 2.00
CA GLN A 101 -22.38 5.49 3.27
C GLN A 101 -23.39 4.39 3.54
N GLU A 102 -24.11 3.92 2.52
CA GLU A 102 -25.17 2.93 2.69
C GLU A 102 -24.61 1.58 3.14
N ARG A 103 -23.46 1.21 2.62
CA ARG A 103 -22.83 -0.07 2.96
C ARG A 103 -21.78 0.06 4.07
N ASP A 104 -21.40 1.27 4.46
CA ASP A 104 -20.26 1.57 5.34
C ASP A 104 -18.99 0.88 4.85
N LEU A 105 -18.69 1.01 3.58
CA LEU A 105 -17.51 0.46 2.91
C LEU A 105 -16.75 1.56 2.19
N VAL A 106 -15.43 1.38 2.12
CA VAL A 106 -14.55 2.21 1.30
C VAL A 106 -14.26 1.47 0.01
N PHE A 107 -14.37 2.18 -1.09
CA PHE A 107 -14.06 1.69 -2.42
C PHE A 107 -12.70 2.21 -2.86
N LEU A 108 -11.77 1.27 -3.12
CA LEU A 108 -10.48 1.57 -3.73
C LEU A 108 -10.54 1.21 -5.19
N ILE A 109 -10.22 2.16 -6.05
CA ILE A 109 -10.00 1.90 -7.47
C ILE A 109 -8.50 2.07 -7.75
N ILE A 110 -7.85 1.02 -8.22
CA ILE A 110 -6.42 1.00 -8.46
C ILE A 110 -6.20 0.70 -9.94
N LYS A 111 -5.58 1.63 -10.65
CA LYS A 111 -5.31 1.51 -12.08
C LYS A 111 -3.85 1.16 -12.32
N GLU A 112 -3.63 0.37 -13.36
CA GLU A 112 -2.29 0.02 -13.83
C GLU A 112 -1.54 1.27 -14.32
N ILE A 113 -0.24 1.34 -14.03
CA ILE A 113 0.60 2.36 -14.63
C ILE A 113 0.84 2.00 -16.10
N VAL A 114 0.50 2.91 -16.99
CA VAL A 114 0.76 2.78 -18.43
C VAL A 114 1.42 4.06 -18.92
N ILE A 115 2.54 3.92 -19.62
CA ILE A 115 3.26 5.06 -20.20
C ILE A 115 2.55 5.51 -21.47
N GLU A 116 2.15 4.55 -22.30
CA GLU A 116 1.32 4.76 -23.48
C GLU A 116 0.32 3.62 -23.58
N ILE A 117 -0.96 3.97 -23.79
CA ILE A 117 -1.98 2.96 -24.07
C ILE A 117 -2.02 2.80 -25.61
N PRO A 118 -1.56 1.66 -26.15
CA PRO A 118 -1.69 1.41 -27.59
C PRO A 118 -3.17 1.47 -27.99
N GLU A 119 -3.43 1.96 -29.20
CA GLU A 119 -4.78 2.05 -29.73
C GLU A 119 -5.50 0.70 -29.64
N GLY A 120 -6.71 0.68 -29.03
CA GLY A 120 -7.50 -0.53 -28.85
C GLY A 120 -7.14 -1.36 -27.59
N LYS A 121 -6.22 -0.92 -26.74
CA LYS A 121 -5.93 -1.58 -25.45
C LYS A 121 -6.48 -0.78 -24.29
N GLU A 122 -6.95 -1.50 -23.27
CA GLU A 122 -7.41 -0.93 -22.01
C GLU A 122 -6.36 -1.15 -20.92
N GLU A 123 -6.34 -0.27 -19.91
CA GLU A 123 -5.53 -0.46 -18.74
C GLU A 123 -6.16 -1.47 -17.76
N SER A 124 -5.33 -2.17 -16.99
CA SER A 124 -5.80 -3.05 -15.93
C SER A 124 -6.32 -2.23 -14.75
N VAL A 125 -7.37 -2.72 -14.11
CA VAL A 125 -8.02 -2.05 -12.98
C VAL A 125 -8.37 -3.07 -11.90
N ALA A 126 -8.07 -2.75 -10.66
CA ALA A 126 -8.55 -3.49 -9.49
C ALA A 126 -9.53 -2.62 -8.72
N ARG A 127 -10.70 -3.15 -8.42
CA ARG A 127 -11.74 -2.52 -7.61
C ARG A 127 -11.88 -3.33 -6.32
N LEU A 128 -11.54 -2.70 -5.20
CA LEU A 128 -11.54 -3.35 -3.89
C LEU A 128 -12.48 -2.60 -2.96
N TRP A 129 -13.43 -3.32 -2.38
CA TRP A 129 -14.31 -2.80 -1.34
C TRP A 129 -13.84 -3.30 0.00
N CYS A 130 -13.63 -2.43 0.98
CA CYS A 130 -13.16 -2.80 2.30
C CYS A 130 -13.88 -2.01 3.39
N THR A 131 -13.85 -2.53 4.63
CA THR A 131 -14.37 -1.80 5.78
C THR A 131 -13.41 -0.68 6.17
N ARG A 132 -13.91 0.30 6.92
CA ARG A 132 -13.07 1.36 7.49
C ARG A 132 -11.97 0.78 8.38
N LEU A 133 -12.29 -0.28 9.13
CA LEU A 133 -11.31 -0.98 9.97
C LEU A 133 -10.21 -1.63 9.13
N GLN A 134 -10.56 -2.35 8.08
CA GLN A 134 -9.58 -2.98 7.18
C GLN A 134 -8.66 -1.93 6.55
N LEU A 135 -9.20 -0.79 6.15
CA LEU A 135 -8.44 0.29 5.56
C LEU A 135 -7.43 0.89 6.55
N LEU A 136 -7.84 1.14 7.80
CA LEU A 136 -6.95 1.66 8.84
C LEU A 136 -5.90 0.66 9.27
N LYS A 137 -6.24 -0.61 9.37
CA LYS A 137 -5.25 -1.69 9.61
C LYS A 137 -4.20 -1.71 8.50
N PHE A 138 -4.66 -1.64 7.26
CA PHE A 138 -3.78 -1.56 6.10
C PHE A 138 -2.81 -0.38 6.22
N ALA A 139 -3.34 0.83 6.51
CA ALA A 139 -2.51 2.03 6.60
C ALA A 139 -1.49 1.96 7.73
N LYS A 140 -1.88 1.49 8.91
CA LYS A 140 -0.95 1.33 10.05
C LYS A 140 0.14 0.31 9.75
N TRP A 141 -0.22 -0.84 9.22
CA TRP A 141 0.74 -1.87 8.86
C TRP A 141 1.65 -1.41 7.73
N ALA A 142 1.10 -0.82 6.68
CA ALA A 142 1.89 -0.30 5.55
C ALA A 142 2.92 0.74 6.01
N LYS A 143 2.58 1.56 6.99
CA LYS A 143 3.50 2.53 7.59
C LYS A 143 4.69 1.83 8.26
N GLU A 144 4.44 0.75 9.01
CA GLU A 144 5.49 -0.09 9.58
C GLU A 144 6.37 -0.71 8.49
N VAL A 145 5.76 -1.30 7.47
CA VAL A 145 6.47 -1.91 6.34
C VAL A 145 7.37 -0.88 5.65
N ALA A 146 6.84 0.30 5.37
CA ALA A 146 7.60 1.38 4.71
C ALA A 146 8.75 1.89 5.58
N SER A 147 8.60 1.88 6.91
CA SER A 147 9.62 2.36 7.85
C SER A 147 10.79 1.39 8.05
N LYS A 148 10.63 0.11 7.71
CA LYS A 148 11.66 -0.93 7.88
C LYS A 148 12.75 -0.90 6.81
N GLY A 149 12.94 0.22 6.12
CA GLY A 149 13.99 0.39 5.13
C GLY A 149 15.39 0.50 5.75
N ARG A 150 16.37 0.89 4.92
CA ARG A 150 17.72 1.18 5.39
C ARG A 150 17.68 2.28 6.45
N PRO A 151 18.40 2.13 7.58
CA PRO A 151 18.49 3.20 8.58
C PRO A 151 19.00 4.49 7.93
N ILE A 152 18.53 5.62 8.44
CA ILE A 152 18.97 6.93 7.97
C ILE A 152 20.13 7.41 8.84
N CYS A 153 21.21 7.84 8.22
CA CYS A 153 22.34 8.42 8.95
C CYS A 153 21.91 9.71 9.66
N PRO A 154 22.10 9.84 10.98
CA PRO A 154 21.67 11.03 11.72
C PRO A 154 22.45 12.30 11.34
N GLN A 155 23.58 12.15 10.65
CA GLN A 155 24.43 13.30 10.28
C GLN A 155 24.19 13.80 8.86
N CYS A 156 24.21 12.93 7.86
CA CYS A 156 24.03 13.33 6.46
C CYS A 156 22.62 13.03 5.91
N GLN A 157 21.80 12.33 6.68
CA GLN A 157 20.43 11.94 6.32
C GLN A 157 20.34 11.07 5.05
N GLN A 158 21.43 10.40 4.71
CA GLN A 158 21.44 9.41 3.64
C GLN A 158 21.19 8.00 4.18
N PRO A 159 20.59 7.09 3.40
CA PRO A 159 20.44 5.72 3.82
C PRO A 159 21.77 5.04 4.09
N MET A 160 21.83 4.25 5.17
CA MET A 160 23.00 3.47 5.55
C MET A 160 22.83 2.02 5.17
N GLU A 161 23.90 1.39 4.65
CA GLU A 161 23.93 -0.05 4.44
C GLU A 161 24.23 -0.78 5.77
N PRO A 162 23.85 -2.08 5.89
CA PRO A 162 24.13 -2.86 7.10
C PRO A 162 25.64 -2.93 7.43
N GLU A 163 26.49 -2.90 6.42
CA GLU A 163 27.95 -2.92 6.54
C GLU A 163 28.54 -1.53 6.86
N GLY A 164 27.71 -0.52 6.96
CA GLY A 164 28.09 0.87 7.14
C GLY A 164 28.02 1.70 5.86
N HIS A 165 28.23 3.00 5.98
CA HIS A 165 28.25 3.87 4.80
C HIS A 165 29.29 4.95 4.90
N PHE A 166 29.64 5.50 3.75
CA PHE A 166 30.51 6.67 3.69
C PHE A 166 29.70 7.93 3.98
N CYS A 167 30.03 8.61 5.09
CA CYS A 167 29.31 9.82 5.50
C CYS A 167 30.11 11.08 5.14
N PRO A 168 29.62 11.92 4.22
CA PRO A 168 30.34 13.15 3.84
C PRO A 168 30.52 14.12 5.00
N LYS A 169 29.66 14.07 6.00
CA LYS A 169 29.73 14.98 7.17
C LYS A 169 30.68 14.50 8.27
N LYS A 170 31.23 13.31 8.15
CA LYS A 170 32.26 12.77 9.06
C LYS A 170 33.62 12.66 8.39
N ASN A 171 33.99 13.60 7.51
CA ASN A 171 35.28 13.61 6.81
C ASN A 171 35.62 12.27 6.12
N GLY A 172 34.59 11.58 5.60
CA GLY A 172 34.78 10.35 4.87
C GLY A 172 34.97 9.09 5.71
N HIS A 173 34.79 9.14 7.01
CA HIS A 173 34.85 7.94 7.85
C HIS A 173 33.59 7.10 7.68
N LYS A 174 33.77 5.80 7.54
CA LYS A 174 32.68 4.84 7.41
C LYS A 174 32.05 4.54 8.79
N HIS A 175 30.76 4.48 8.84
CA HIS A 175 29.98 4.13 10.06
C HIS A 175 29.78 2.64 10.17
#